data_2cdf606c710c8b0ef8e8352a631c5916
#
_entry.id   2cdf606c710c8b0ef8e8352a631c5916
#
_cell.length_a   1.000
_cell.length_b   1.000
_cell.length_c   1.000
_cell.angle_alpha   90.00
_cell.angle_beta   90.00
_cell.angle_gamma   90.00
#
_symmetry.space_group_name_H-M   'P 1'
#
loop_
_entity.id
_entity.type
_entity.pdbx_description
1 polymer ?
#
loop_
_entity_poly.entity_id
_entity_poly.type
_entity_poly.pdbx_seq_one_letter_code
_entity_poly.pdbx_strand_id
1 'polypeptide(L)'
;MGLHIQTLDAIPADAGRKYFIYLLDYGWEEPLVNTLMQNFTNMARMASDSDAVVIAGISPVHFANDVFSWHGINGEDGEAILPAIMITSLHPTYFIENQNGARGEISDKLIIIPLKKACKTTDDVIKLIQSIFKDIKGGGAPMSFSVAKEMKKEEHGRFADSLLLEPNFAGVGVRLPQLLQWLVKKK
;
A
#
# COMPACT_ATOMS: atom_id res chain seq x y z
N MET A 1 8.02 -15.04 3.98
CA MET A 1 8.70 -14.62 5.23
C MET A 1 7.89 -13.54 5.90
N GLY A 2 7.84 -13.47 7.26
CA GLY A 2 7.15 -12.42 8.02
C GLY A 2 8.11 -11.74 8.98
N LEU A 3 7.98 -10.41 9.12
CA LEU A 3 8.78 -9.59 10.01
C LEU A 3 7.89 -8.71 10.88
N HIS A 4 8.17 -8.64 12.17
CA HIS A 4 7.71 -7.58 13.06
C HIS A 4 8.88 -6.66 13.36
N ILE A 5 8.80 -5.40 12.95
CA ILE A 5 9.90 -4.44 13.06
C ILE A 5 9.45 -3.14 13.73
N GLN A 6 10.40 -2.43 14.29
CA GLN A 6 10.16 -1.11 14.88
C GLN A 6 10.16 -0.03 13.80
N THR A 7 11.16 -0.06 12.91
CA THR A 7 11.45 0.91 11.87
C THR A 7 11.91 0.23 10.58
N LEU A 8 11.78 0.88 9.44
CA LEU A 8 12.10 0.30 8.12
C LEU A 8 13.59 0.02 7.90
N ASP A 9 14.47 0.71 8.60
CA ASP A 9 15.93 0.46 8.55
C ASP A 9 16.34 -0.92 9.12
N ALA A 10 15.44 -1.57 9.87
CA ALA A 10 15.63 -2.95 10.31
C ALA A 10 15.47 -3.98 9.17
N ILE A 11 15.01 -3.59 7.98
CA ILE A 11 14.95 -4.48 6.81
C ILE A 11 16.35 -4.56 6.20
N PRO A 12 16.98 -5.77 6.15
CA PRO A 12 18.31 -5.91 5.58
C PRO A 12 18.36 -5.44 4.13
N ALA A 13 19.36 -4.64 3.77
CA ALA A 13 19.53 -4.09 2.42
C ALA A 13 19.71 -5.20 1.35
N ASP A 14 20.22 -6.36 1.76
CA ASP A 14 20.38 -7.56 0.93
C ASP A 14 19.18 -8.52 0.99
N ALA A 15 18.06 -8.09 1.59
CA ALA A 15 16.81 -8.83 1.58
C ALA A 15 16.26 -8.91 0.14
N GLY A 16 16.88 -9.78 -0.68
CA GLY A 16 16.55 -9.99 -2.10
C GLY A 16 15.15 -10.55 -2.30
N ARG A 17 14.13 -9.77 -1.91
CA ARG A 17 12.73 -10.10 -2.09
C ARG A 17 12.12 -9.24 -3.19
N LYS A 18 11.32 -9.88 -4.02
CA LYS A 18 10.63 -9.20 -5.12
C LYS A 18 9.50 -8.30 -4.64
N TYR A 19 8.84 -8.67 -3.52
CA TYR A 19 7.72 -7.90 -2.99
C TYR A 19 7.85 -7.67 -1.49
N PHE A 20 7.56 -6.43 -1.08
CA PHE A 20 7.42 -5.99 0.30
C PHE A 20 5.96 -5.64 0.55
N ILE A 21 5.34 -6.31 1.53
CA ILE A 21 3.91 -6.18 1.87
C ILE A 21 3.85 -5.62 3.29
N TYR A 22 3.42 -4.37 3.42
CA TYR A 22 3.30 -3.71 4.71
C TYR A 22 1.85 -3.76 5.18
N LEU A 23 1.65 -4.20 6.43
CA LEU A 23 0.36 -4.14 7.11
C LEU A 23 0.32 -2.89 7.96
N LEU A 24 -0.52 -1.94 7.56
CA LEU A 24 -0.56 -0.59 8.13
C LEU A 24 -1.86 -0.38 8.89
N ASP A 25 -1.76 0.03 10.15
CA ASP A 25 -2.91 0.44 10.98
C ASP A 25 -2.50 1.50 12.00
N TYR A 26 -3.49 2.02 12.73
CA TYR A 26 -3.27 2.95 13.86
C TYR A 26 -3.36 2.27 15.23
N GLY A 27 -3.44 0.94 15.30
CA GLY A 27 -3.58 0.20 16.54
C GLY A 27 -5.00 0.26 17.13
N TRP A 28 -6.00 0.63 16.32
CA TRP A 28 -7.39 0.61 16.75
C TRP A 28 -7.96 -0.81 16.67
N GLU A 29 -8.77 -1.16 17.65
CA GLU A 29 -9.49 -2.44 17.64
C GLU A 29 -10.66 -2.38 16.64
N GLU A 30 -10.40 -2.73 15.39
CA GLU A 30 -11.39 -2.84 14.33
C GLU A 30 -11.45 -4.29 13.79
N PRO A 31 -12.63 -4.82 13.47
CA PRO A 31 -12.77 -6.21 12.97
C PRO A 31 -11.90 -6.53 11.75
N LEU A 32 -11.77 -5.58 10.80
CA LEU A 32 -10.95 -5.76 9.61
C LEU A 32 -9.46 -5.85 9.94
N VAL A 33 -8.97 -4.98 10.85
CA VAL A 33 -7.58 -4.99 11.34
C VAL A 33 -7.28 -6.29 12.07
N ASN A 34 -8.17 -6.66 13.01
CA ASN A 34 -8.01 -7.89 13.78
C ASN A 34 -7.93 -9.12 12.87
N THR A 35 -8.78 -9.19 11.84
CA THR A 35 -8.73 -10.26 10.85
C THR A 35 -7.44 -10.24 10.05
N LEU A 36 -6.98 -9.07 9.60
CA LEU A 36 -5.71 -8.93 8.88
C LEU A 36 -4.54 -9.43 9.74
N MET A 37 -4.42 -8.95 10.97
CA MET A 37 -3.32 -9.29 11.87
C MET A 37 -3.35 -10.75 12.32
N GLN A 38 -4.51 -11.34 12.57
CA GLN A 38 -4.66 -12.78 12.84
C GLN A 38 -4.18 -13.64 11.67
N ASN A 39 -4.27 -13.14 10.44
CA ASN A 39 -3.75 -13.83 9.25
C ASN A 39 -2.26 -13.60 8.98
N PHE A 40 -1.54 -12.81 9.80
CA PHE A 40 -0.13 -12.49 9.58
C PHE A 40 0.74 -13.75 9.36
N THR A 41 0.64 -14.75 10.23
CA THR A 41 1.43 -15.99 10.11
C THR A 41 1.13 -16.75 8.83
N ASN A 42 -0.15 -16.79 8.41
CA ASN A 42 -0.54 -17.43 7.16
C ASN A 42 0.00 -16.64 5.94
N MET A 43 -0.09 -15.32 5.97
CA MET A 43 0.50 -14.44 4.95
C MET A 43 2.02 -14.61 4.87
N ALA A 44 2.71 -14.69 6.02
CA ALA A 44 4.16 -14.90 6.10
C ALA A 44 4.59 -16.22 5.45
N ARG A 45 3.79 -17.28 5.61
CA ARG A 45 4.01 -18.58 4.95
C ARG A 45 3.82 -18.45 3.44
N MET A 46 2.71 -17.87 2.98
CA MET A 46 2.46 -17.65 1.55
C MET A 46 3.55 -16.77 0.91
N ALA A 47 4.05 -15.77 1.64
CA ALA A 47 5.12 -14.90 1.19
C ALA A 47 6.44 -15.65 1.01
N SER A 48 6.77 -16.61 1.88
CA SER A 48 7.97 -17.44 1.74
C SER A 48 7.98 -18.22 0.43
N ASP A 49 6.81 -18.68 0.01
CA ASP A 49 6.62 -19.46 -1.23
C ASP A 49 6.54 -18.58 -2.50
N SER A 50 6.60 -17.25 -2.35
CA SER A 50 6.25 -16.31 -3.42
C SER A 50 7.27 -15.17 -3.58
N ASP A 51 8.49 -15.35 -3.08
CA ASP A 51 9.55 -14.32 -3.11
C ASP A 51 9.09 -12.96 -2.55
N ALA A 52 8.34 -13.01 -1.45
CA ALA A 52 7.79 -11.85 -0.78
C ALA A 52 8.12 -11.85 0.72
N VAL A 53 7.97 -10.68 1.33
CA VAL A 53 8.03 -10.51 2.79
C VAL A 53 6.80 -9.73 3.27
N VAL A 54 6.17 -10.21 4.33
CA VAL A 54 5.08 -9.50 5.03
C VAL A 54 5.66 -8.82 6.25
N ILE A 55 5.36 -7.56 6.42
CA ILE A 55 5.97 -6.70 7.43
C ILE A 55 4.86 -6.00 8.20
N ALA A 56 4.91 -6.10 9.52
CA ALA A 56 4.03 -5.39 10.44
C ALA A 56 4.86 -4.63 11.48
N GLY A 57 4.35 -3.51 11.95
CA GLY A 57 4.99 -2.72 12.99
C GLY A 57 4.79 -3.31 14.38
N ILE A 58 5.83 -3.25 15.23
CA ILE A 58 5.72 -3.51 16.67
C ILE A 58 4.87 -2.40 17.31
N SER A 59 5.05 -1.16 16.87
CA SER A 59 4.21 -0.01 17.21
C SER A 59 3.46 0.45 15.95
N PRO A 60 2.16 0.15 15.80
CA PRO A 60 1.43 0.38 14.56
C PRO A 60 1.50 1.82 14.06
N VAL A 61 1.23 2.80 14.94
CA VAL A 61 1.24 4.24 14.59
C VAL A 61 2.62 4.69 14.08
N HIS A 62 3.67 4.35 14.82
CA HIS A 62 5.02 4.74 14.44
C HIS A 62 5.42 4.09 13.12
N PHE A 63 5.10 2.82 12.96
CA PHE A 63 5.41 2.08 11.74
C PHE A 63 4.67 2.63 10.51
N ALA A 64 3.37 2.95 10.63
CA ALA A 64 2.62 3.53 9.52
C ALA A 64 3.21 4.89 9.10
N ASN A 65 3.56 5.74 10.06
CA ASN A 65 4.20 7.03 9.80
C ASN A 65 5.58 6.88 9.15
N ASP A 66 6.39 5.91 9.61
CA ASP A 66 7.69 5.60 9.04
C ASP A 66 7.55 5.14 7.59
N VAL A 67 6.63 4.19 7.32
CA VAL A 67 6.33 3.73 5.96
C VAL A 67 5.88 4.88 5.07
N PHE A 68 4.96 5.73 5.50
CA PHE A 68 4.50 6.86 4.69
C PHE A 68 5.62 7.86 4.40
N SER A 69 6.44 8.18 5.42
CA SER A 69 7.58 9.07 5.27
C SER A 69 8.60 8.54 4.25
N TRP A 70 9.01 7.28 4.40
CA TRP A 70 10.00 6.66 3.53
C TRP A 70 9.54 6.58 2.07
N HIS A 71 8.27 6.29 1.85
CA HIS A 71 7.70 6.12 0.51
C HIS A 71 7.17 7.44 -0.09
N GLY A 72 7.41 8.58 0.57
CA GLY A 72 7.00 9.90 0.08
C GLY A 72 5.48 10.10 0.00
N ILE A 73 4.72 9.37 0.82
CA ILE A 73 3.26 9.48 0.91
C ILE A 73 2.94 10.61 1.88
N ASN A 74 3.12 11.85 1.42
CA ASN A 74 2.95 13.05 2.23
C ASN A 74 1.63 13.75 1.87
N GLY A 75 0.97 14.33 2.89
CA GLY A 75 -0.23 15.16 2.70
C GLY A 75 -1.52 14.35 2.53
N GLU A 76 -1.48 13.03 2.67
CA GLU A 76 -2.67 12.20 2.72
C GLU A 76 -3.22 12.12 4.15
N ASP A 77 -4.55 12.10 4.24
CA ASP A 77 -5.22 11.86 5.52
C ASP A 77 -5.05 10.39 5.91
N GLY A 78 -4.14 10.11 6.84
CA GLY A 78 -3.89 8.76 7.32
C GLY A 78 -5.15 8.08 7.86
N GLU A 79 -6.11 8.82 8.43
CA GLU A 79 -7.39 8.26 8.89
C GLU A 79 -8.25 7.78 7.74
N ALA A 80 -8.16 8.43 6.56
CA ALA A 80 -8.89 8.03 5.36
C ALA A 80 -8.28 6.79 4.68
N ILE A 81 -6.97 6.58 4.84
CA ILE A 81 -6.24 5.47 4.22
C ILE A 81 -6.22 4.24 5.12
N LEU A 82 -5.96 4.41 6.41
CA LEU A 82 -5.74 3.30 7.33
C LEU A 82 -7.07 2.74 7.88
N PRO A 83 -7.13 1.45 8.13
CA PRO A 83 -6.07 0.45 7.92
C PRO A 83 -5.88 0.10 6.44
N ALA A 84 -4.65 -0.30 6.07
CA ALA A 84 -4.32 -0.58 4.68
C ALA A 84 -3.28 -1.71 4.52
N ILE A 85 -3.25 -2.31 3.34
CA ILE A 85 -2.13 -3.12 2.86
C ILE A 85 -1.40 -2.31 1.81
N MET A 86 -0.10 -2.06 2.01
CA MET A 86 0.75 -1.47 0.99
C MET A 86 1.66 -2.54 0.41
N ILE A 87 1.82 -2.55 -0.92
CA ILE A 87 2.66 -3.51 -1.62
C ILE A 87 3.60 -2.75 -2.56
N THR A 88 4.89 -3.05 -2.47
CA THR A 88 5.87 -2.53 -3.41
C THR A 88 6.80 -3.63 -3.92
N SER A 89 7.28 -3.48 -5.15
CA SER A 89 8.33 -4.31 -5.74
C SER A 89 9.73 -3.68 -5.62
N LEU A 90 9.88 -2.61 -4.85
CA LEU A 90 11.14 -1.94 -4.59
C LEU A 90 11.50 -2.06 -3.11
N HIS A 91 12.81 -2.22 -2.83
CA HIS A 91 13.30 -2.16 -1.45
C HIS A 91 13.04 -0.76 -0.85
N PRO A 92 12.68 -0.63 0.45
CA PRO A 92 12.36 0.67 1.05
C PRO A 92 13.49 1.71 0.92
N THR A 93 14.76 1.33 0.97
CA THR A 93 15.89 2.25 0.77
C THR A 93 15.86 2.94 -0.59
N TYR A 94 15.31 2.29 -1.63
CA TYR A 94 15.19 2.89 -2.95
C TYR A 94 14.40 4.21 -2.92
N PHE A 95 13.37 4.29 -2.12
CA PHE A 95 12.52 5.48 -2.03
C PHE A 95 13.26 6.66 -1.37
N ILE A 96 14.10 6.39 -0.36
CA ILE A 96 14.92 7.44 0.28
C ILE A 96 15.99 7.93 -0.69
N GLU A 97 16.71 7.03 -1.34
CA GLU A 97 17.80 7.35 -2.25
C GLU A 97 17.31 8.13 -3.48
N ASN A 98 16.05 7.93 -3.88
CA ASN A 98 15.45 8.50 -5.08
C ASN A 98 14.34 9.53 -4.80
N GLN A 99 14.28 10.13 -3.62
CA GLN A 99 13.28 11.15 -3.25
C GLN A 99 13.22 12.33 -4.23
N ASN A 100 14.34 12.63 -4.92
CA ASN A 100 14.44 13.67 -5.94
C ASN A 100 14.39 13.13 -7.39
N GLY A 101 14.14 11.83 -7.58
CA GLY A 101 14.22 11.15 -8.86
C GLY A 101 12.93 11.13 -9.69
N ALA A 102 13.02 10.60 -10.89
CA ALA A 102 11.96 10.60 -11.90
C ALA A 102 10.68 9.87 -11.43
N ARG A 103 9.59 10.60 -11.30
CA ARG A 103 8.25 10.17 -10.84
C ARG A 103 7.64 9.02 -11.65
N GLY A 104 8.03 8.83 -12.91
CA GLY A 104 7.42 7.84 -13.80
C GLY A 104 7.82 6.41 -13.54
N GLU A 105 8.96 6.15 -12.88
CA GLU A 105 9.50 4.80 -12.71
C GLU A 105 8.95 4.06 -11.49
N ILE A 106 8.28 4.76 -10.58
CA ILE A 106 7.82 4.20 -9.30
C ILE A 106 6.31 3.90 -9.31
N SER A 107 5.53 4.59 -10.15
CA SER A 107 4.06 4.55 -10.11
C SER A 107 3.47 3.15 -10.33
N ASP A 108 4.10 2.30 -11.12
CA ASP A 108 3.63 0.93 -11.36
C ASP A 108 4.12 -0.09 -10.31
N LYS A 109 5.03 0.31 -9.41
CA LYS A 109 5.75 -0.57 -8.48
C LYS A 109 5.25 -0.51 -7.06
N LEU A 110 4.30 0.37 -6.76
CA LEU A 110 3.71 0.53 -5.43
C LEU A 110 2.19 0.70 -5.53
N ILE A 111 1.45 0.02 -4.64
CA ILE A 111 0.00 0.21 -4.44
C ILE A 111 -0.31 0.27 -2.96
N ILE A 112 -1.35 1.05 -2.61
CA ILE A 112 -1.94 1.07 -1.27
C ILE A 112 -3.40 0.68 -1.41
N ILE A 113 -3.82 -0.28 -0.59
CA ILE A 113 -5.17 -0.85 -0.57
C ILE A 113 -5.80 -0.53 0.78
N PRO A 114 -6.59 0.55 0.90
CA PRO A 114 -7.33 0.86 2.13
C PRO A 114 -8.38 -0.22 2.39
N LEU A 115 -8.32 -0.89 3.56
CA LEU A 115 -9.22 -2.00 3.87
C LEU A 115 -10.68 -1.56 3.96
N LYS A 116 -10.96 -0.39 4.54
CA LYS A 116 -12.33 0.15 4.66
C LYS A 116 -13.03 0.39 3.31
N LYS A 117 -12.24 0.55 2.24
CA LYS A 117 -12.76 0.71 0.88
C LYS A 117 -12.83 -0.63 0.14
N ALA A 118 -11.82 -1.48 0.31
CA ALA A 118 -11.72 -2.77 -0.37
C ALA A 118 -12.59 -3.86 0.28
N CYS A 119 -12.91 -3.76 1.57
CA CYS A 119 -13.55 -4.82 2.35
C CYS A 119 -14.75 -4.27 3.13
N LYS A 120 -15.90 -4.94 3.03
CA LYS A 120 -17.09 -4.67 3.85
C LYS A 120 -17.18 -5.61 5.05
N THR A 121 -16.62 -6.78 4.92
CA THR A 121 -16.68 -7.86 5.92
C THR A 121 -15.28 -8.44 6.18
N THR A 122 -15.14 -9.18 7.27
CA THR A 122 -13.91 -9.93 7.59
C THR A 122 -13.59 -10.99 6.53
N ASP A 123 -14.61 -11.60 5.92
CA ASP A 123 -14.42 -12.56 4.83
C ASP A 123 -13.81 -11.91 3.58
N ASP A 124 -14.12 -10.64 3.34
CA ASP A 124 -13.54 -9.90 2.22
C ASP A 124 -12.04 -9.67 2.44
N VAL A 125 -11.58 -9.49 3.69
CA VAL A 125 -10.15 -9.40 4.02
C VAL A 125 -9.43 -10.70 3.65
N ILE A 126 -10.01 -11.85 3.95
CA ILE A 126 -9.44 -13.16 3.61
C ILE A 126 -9.35 -13.33 2.09
N LYS A 127 -10.42 -12.99 1.36
CA LYS A 127 -10.44 -13.02 -0.12
C LYS A 127 -9.41 -12.08 -0.72
N LEU A 128 -9.28 -10.87 -0.17
CA LEU A 128 -8.28 -9.89 -0.58
C LEU A 128 -6.86 -10.44 -0.42
N ILE A 129 -6.54 -11.02 0.74
CA ILE A 129 -5.24 -11.67 0.99
C ILE A 129 -4.97 -12.76 -0.05
N GLN A 130 -5.93 -13.64 -0.30
CA GLN A 130 -5.81 -14.72 -1.29
C GLN A 130 -5.57 -14.17 -2.71
N SER A 131 -6.29 -13.12 -3.09
CA SER A 131 -6.14 -12.45 -4.39
C SER A 131 -4.76 -11.83 -4.54
N ILE A 132 -4.27 -11.10 -3.52
CA ILE A 132 -2.93 -10.51 -3.51
C ILE A 132 -1.86 -11.60 -3.74
N PHE A 133 -1.91 -12.70 -2.99
CA PHE A 133 -0.90 -13.76 -3.13
C PHE A 133 -1.03 -14.54 -4.44
N LYS A 134 -2.22 -14.62 -5.04
CA LYS A 134 -2.39 -15.14 -6.39
C LYS A 134 -1.69 -14.25 -7.42
N ASP A 135 -1.84 -12.93 -7.31
CA ASP A 135 -1.20 -11.97 -8.20
C ASP A 135 0.32 -11.95 -8.04
N ILE A 136 0.82 -12.02 -6.79
CA ILE A 136 2.25 -12.11 -6.47
C ILE A 136 2.88 -13.36 -7.13
N LYS A 137 2.22 -14.50 -7.07
CA LYS A 137 2.67 -15.74 -7.75
C LYS A 137 2.71 -15.58 -9.27
N GLY A 138 1.85 -14.74 -9.83
CA GLY A 138 1.88 -14.36 -11.25
C GLY A 138 3.04 -13.47 -11.64
N GLY A 139 3.74 -12.86 -10.69
CA GLY A 139 4.99 -12.13 -10.88
C GLY A 139 4.86 -10.76 -11.53
N GLY A 140 3.66 -10.19 -11.63
CA GLY A 140 3.40 -8.87 -12.24
C GLY A 140 3.84 -7.68 -11.36
N ALA A 141 3.88 -6.47 -11.94
CA ALA A 141 4.03 -5.25 -11.17
C ALA A 141 2.78 -5.02 -10.27
N PRO A 142 2.92 -4.42 -9.05
CA PRO A 142 1.80 -4.21 -8.13
C PRO A 142 0.58 -3.55 -8.78
N MET A 143 0.77 -2.54 -9.63
CA MET A 143 -0.33 -1.88 -10.36
C MET A 143 -1.04 -2.78 -11.38
N SER A 144 -0.45 -3.90 -11.77
CA SER A 144 -1.08 -4.87 -12.67
C SER A 144 -1.90 -5.94 -11.94
N PHE A 145 -1.91 -5.96 -10.62
CA PHE A 145 -2.64 -6.92 -9.82
C PHE A 145 -4.14 -6.83 -10.08
N SER A 146 -4.83 -7.96 -9.96
CA SER A 146 -6.29 -8.02 -10.18
C SER A 146 -7.01 -7.12 -9.20
N VAL A 147 -6.59 -7.07 -7.95
CA VAL A 147 -7.14 -6.19 -6.92
C VAL A 147 -7.02 -4.71 -7.32
N ALA A 148 -5.87 -4.29 -7.85
CA ALA A 148 -5.67 -2.92 -8.31
C ALA A 148 -6.59 -2.58 -9.51
N LYS A 149 -6.77 -3.53 -10.43
CA LYS A 149 -7.67 -3.37 -11.60
C LYS A 149 -9.14 -3.32 -11.21
N GLU A 150 -9.58 -4.13 -10.24
CA GLU A 150 -10.95 -4.12 -9.73
C GLU A 150 -11.25 -2.79 -9.05
N MET A 151 -10.37 -2.31 -8.19
CA MET A 151 -10.50 -1.03 -7.53
C MET A 151 -10.61 0.12 -8.53
N LYS A 152 -9.81 0.13 -9.60
CA LYS A 152 -9.91 1.13 -10.68
C LYS A 152 -11.24 1.07 -11.44
N LYS A 153 -11.85 -0.10 -11.62
CA LYS A 153 -13.14 -0.24 -12.31
C LYS A 153 -14.30 0.32 -11.50
N GLU A 154 -14.30 0.12 -10.20
CA GLU A 154 -15.34 0.61 -9.30
C GLU A 154 -15.34 2.15 -9.22
N GLU A 155 -14.19 2.79 -9.43
CA GLU A 155 -14.02 4.25 -9.43
C GLU A 155 -14.64 4.94 -10.63
N HIS A 156 -14.78 4.31 -11.80
CA HIS A 156 -15.39 4.91 -12.98
C HIS A 156 -16.89 5.27 -12.80
N GLY A 157 -17.48 4.88 -11.66
CA GLY A 157 -18.87 5.18 -11.33
C GLY A 157 -19.10 6.32 -10.32
N ARG A 158 -18.20 6.57 -9.39
CA ARG A 158 -18.33 7.63 -8.35
C ARG A 158 -17.00 7.85 -7.62
N PHE A 159 -16.30 8.94 -7.89
CA PHE A 159 -15.07 9.36 -7.18
C PHE A 159 -13.77 8.66 -7.57
N ALA A 160 -13.16 9.14 -8.65
CA ALA A 160 -11.90 8.65 -9.21
C ALA A 160 -10.62 9.05 -8.41
N ASP A 161 -10.69 9.40 -7.13
CA ASP A 161 -9.61 10.17 -6.51
C ASP A 161 -8.91 9.54 -5.30
N SER A 162 -9.17 8.29 -4.92
CA SER A 162 -8.60 7.90 -3.63
C SER A 162 -8.35 6.43 -3.33
N LEU A 163 -8.40 5.53 -4.31
CA LEU A 163 -8.27 4.10 -4.02
C LEU A 163 -6.90 3.51 -4.31
N LEU A 164 -6.17 4.10 -5.23
CA LEU A 164 -4.77 3.77 -5.50
C LEU A 164 -3.98 5.06 -5.36
N LEU A 165 -3.35 5.25 -4.22
CA LEU A 165 -2.48 6.40 -4.01
C LEU A 165 -1.20 6.19 -4.82
N GLU A 166 -1.04 6.98 -5.87
CA GLU A 166 0.26 7.15 -6.47
C GLU A 166 1.11 7.97 -5.50
N PRO A 167 2.29 7.49 -5.11
CA PRO A 167 3.14 8.22 -4.18
C PRO A 167 3.45 9.62 -4.71
N ASN A 168 3.09 10.64 -3.95
CA ASN A 168 3.29 12.03 -4.33
C ASN A 168 4.66 12.53 -3.82
N PHE A 169 5.71 12.29 -4.59
CA PHE A 169 7.10 12.60 -4.23
C PHE A 169 7.45 14.10 -4.18
N ALA A 170 6.50 15.01 -4.37
CA ALA A 170 6.83 16.43 -4.52
C ALA A 170 6.28 17.37 -3.44
N GLY A 171 5.67 16.89 -2.39
CA GLY A 171 5.18 17.77 -1.32
C GLY A 171 4.16 18.86 -1.73
N VAL A 172 3.71 18.86 -2.99
CA VAL A 172 2.69 19.75 -3.51
C VAL A 172 1.56 18.88 -4.01
N GLY A 173 0.71 18.46 -3.10
CA GLY A 173 -0.53 17.76 -3.40
C GLY A 173 -1.53 18.68 -4.11
N VAL A 174 -1.32 18.93 -5.40
CA VAL A 174 -2.37 19.51 -6.23
C VAL A 174 -3.30 18.38 -6.59
N ARG A 175 -4.44 18.28 -5.88
CA ARG A 175 -5.52 17.37 -6.25
C ARG A 175 -5.96 17.69 -7.67
N LEU A 176 -5.70 16.79 -8.62
CA LEU A 176 -6.14 16.90 -10.02
C LEU A 176 -7.62 17.32 -10.19
N PRO A 177 -8.58 16.91 -9.32
CA PRO A 177 -9.96 17.39 -9.40
C PRO A 177 -10.10 18.90 -9.20
N GLN A 178 -9.27 19.53 -8.40
CA GLN A 178 -9.32 20.99 -8.20
C GLN A 178 -8.80 21.77 -9.40
N LEU A 179 -7.82 21.24 -10.12
CA LEU A 179 -7.33 21.83 -11.37
C LEU A 179 -8.36 21.76 -12.50
N LEU A 180 -9.07 20.66 -12.64
CA LEU A 180 -10.12 20.49 -13.64
C LEU A 180 -11.34 21.39 -13.33
N GLN A 181 -11.72 21.56 -12.06
CA GLN A 181 -12.80 22.50 -11.68
C GLN A 181 -12.41 23.97 -11.95
N TRP A 182 -11.14 24.32 -11.81
CA TRP A 182 -10.65 25.66 -12.11
C TRP A 182 -10.66 25.95 -13.61
N LEU A 183 -10.30 24.98 -14.46
CA LEU A 183 -10.34 25.09 -15.93
C LEU A 183 -11.76 25.17 -16.51
N VAL A 184 -12.73 24.49 -15.90
CA VAL A 184 -14.14 24.51 -16.33
C VAL A 184 -14.85 25.82 -15.95
N LYS A 185 -14.43 26.52 -14.89
CA LYS A 185 -14.99 27.81 -14.46
C LYS A 185 -14.50 29.03 -15.29
N LYS A 186 -13.60 28.83 -16.25
CA LYS A 186 -12.99 29.89 -17.05
C LYS A 186 -13.47 29.90 -18.51
N LYS A 187 -14.64 29.28 -18.80
CA LYS A 187 -15.37 29.43 -20.08
C LYS A 187 -16.69 30.14 -19.86
#